data_c8cce63784c5c4345159d3aeed99884e
#
_entry.id   c8cce63784c5c4345159d3aeed99884e
#
_cell.length_a   1.000
_cell.length_b   1.000
_cell.length_c   1.000
_cell.angle_alpha   90.00
_cell.angle_beta   90.00
_cell.angle_gamma   90.00
#
_symmetry.space_group_name_H-M   'P 1'
#
loop_
_entity.id
_entity.type
_entity.pdbx_description
1 polymer ?
#
loop_
_entity_poly.entity_id
_entity_poly.type
_entity_poly.pdbx_seq_one_letter_code
_entity_poly.pdbx_strand_id
1 'polypeptide(L)'
;MNAISSAVEGSRDSGPGKLTGRVALVTGGSRGIGAAICQSLASQGASVAAGYSVNTPRAQEFLADLEGRTGPGGATIHQGNVSDPEDCRRVVQEVLDQHGRLDILVNNAGITVDKMVTKMSVEDWNTVIAVNLSGSFFMAQPALEHMVERGSGRIIFVSSVIAETGAIGQANYSASKAGMLGLTKTLAREAAFLLARSGKLEDDGVGVTVNTVTPGYVATEMLEQVPEKVLVKIKSQIPLGRLCRPEEIARVVHFLAADASAYITGQVWGVNGGLDM
;
A
#
# COMPACT_ATOMS: atom_id res chain seq x y z
N MET A 1 35.35 32.16 -18.46
CA MET A 1 35.69 30.73 -18.54
C MET A 1 36.37 30.35 -17.25
N ASN A 2 35.81 29.51 -16.48
CA ASN A 2 36.24 28.77 -15.30
C ASN A 2 35.31 28.95 -14.10
N ALA A 3 34.97 27.80 -13.56
CA ALA A 3 34.38 27.50 -12.27
C ALA A 3 32.84 27.27 -12.25
N ILE A 4 32.39 26.21 -12.92
CA ILE A 4 31.25 25.43 -12.44
C ILE A 4 31.69 23.94 -12.47
N SER A 5 32.47 23.56 -11.45
CA SER A 5 32.80 22.18 -11.15
C SER A 5 33.24 22.10 -9.71
N SER A 6 32.31 21.94 -8.79
CA SER A 6 32.55 21.28 -7.51
C SER A 6 31.26 21.24 -6.71
N ALA A 7 31.07 20.11 -6.05
CA ALA A 7 30.13 19.88 -4.98
C ALA A 7 28.67 19.54 -5.37
N VAL A 8 28.47 18.41 -6.01
CA VAL A 8 27.38 17.50 -5.62
C VAL A 8 28.01 16.31 -4.90
N GLU A 9 28.69 16.57 -3.82
CA GLU A 9 28.90 15.57 -2.78
C GLU A 9 27.60 15.48 -1.99
N GLY A 10 26.86 14.40 -2.22
CA GLY A 10 25.65 14.10 -1.49
C GLY A 10 25.93 14.03 0.01
N SER A 11 25.51 15.03 0.76
CA SER A 11 25.28 14.89 2.18
C SER A 11 24.25 13.77 2.34
N ARG A 12 24.70 12.60 2.79
CA ARG A 12 23.81 11.61 3.39
C ARG A 12 23.22 12.31 4.60
N ASP A 13 21.96 12.76 4.42
CA ASP A 13 21.18 13.37 5.48
C ASP A 13 21.03 12.31 6.59
N SER A 14 21.89 12.38 7.61
CA SER A 14 21.90 11.51 8.78
C SER A 14 20.91 12.01 9.84
N GLY A 15 19.95 12.82 9.44
CA GLY A 15 18.82 13.24 10.27
C GLY A 15 17.89 12.06 10.60
N PRO A 16 17.03 12.18 11.62
CA PRO A 16 16.02 11.19 11.92
C PRO A 16 15.15 10.96 10.67
N GLY A 17 14.85 9.70 10.34
CA GLY A 17 14.04 9.35 9.16
C GLY A 17 12.70 10.08 9.17
N LYS A 18 12.14 10.36 8.01
CA LYS A 18 10.90 11.15 7.84
C LYS A 18 9.67 10.54 8.50
N LEU A 19 9.74 9.24 8.87
CA LEU A 19 8.66 8.50 9.51
C LEU A 19 9.03 8.04 10.94
N THR A 20 10.07 8.62 11.54
CA THR A 20 10.48 8.27 12.91
C THR A 20 9.33 8.47 13.89
N GLY A 21 9.05 7.44 14.69
CA GLY A 21 7.94 7.43 15.66
C GLY A 21 6.56 7.15 15.07
N ARG A 22 6.46 6.86 13.76
CA ARG A 22 5.24 6.40 13.11
C ARG A 22 5.17 4.88 13.11
N VAL A 23 3.96 4.34 13.16
CA VAL A 23 3.65 2.91 13.05
C VAL A 23 2.88 2.65 11.76
N ALA A 24 3.37 1.72 10.95
CA ALA A 24 2.77 1.36 9.67
C ALA A 24 2.29 -0.10 9.69
N LEU A 25 1.04 -0.33 9.31
CA LEU A 25 0.49 -1.65 9.03
C LEU A 25 0.38 -1.83 7.51
N VAL A 26 0.98 -2.91 6.99
CA VAL A 26 0.96 -3.26 5.56
C VAL A 26 0.31 -4.63 5.37
N THR A 27 -0.87 -4.71 4.78
CA THR A 27 -1.52 -6.00 4.49
C THR A 27 -0.79 -6.71 3.35
N GLY A 28 -0.59 -8.03 3.46
CA GLY A 28 0.25 -8.77 2.52
C GLY A 28 1.70 -8.26 2.52
N GLY A 29 2.22 -7.85 3.69
CA GLY A 29 3.49 -7.17 3.87
C GLY A 29 4.73 -8.07 3.80
N SER A 30 4.58 -9.41 3.79
CA SER A 30 5.71 -10.35 3.89
C SER A 30 6.33 -10.75 2.53
N ARG A 31 5.84 -10.25 1.38
CA ARG A 31 6.37 -10.57 0.04
C ARG A 31 6.06 -9.49 -0.99
N GLY A 32 6.77 -9.57 -2.13
CA GLY A 32 6.52 -8.75 -3.32
C GLY A 32 6.46 -7.25 -3.02
N ILE A 33 5.44 -6.56 -3.52
CA ILE A 33 5.24 -5.12 -3.33
C ILE A 33 5.11 -4.78 -1.83
N GLY A 34 4.35 -5.59 -1.06
CA GLY A 34 4.15 -5.36 0.36
C GLY A 34 5.46 -5.39 1.16
N ALA A 35 6.35 -6.36 0.89
CA ALA A 35 7.66 -6.43 1.54
C ALA A 35 8.53 -5.20 1.21
N ALA A 36 8.57 -4.79 -0.06
CA ALA A 36 9.29 -3.59 -0.47
C ALA A 36 8.74 -2.32 0.21
N ILE A 37 7.41 -2.23 0.38
CA ILE A 37 6.77 -1.15 1.14
C ILE A 37 7.22 -1.18 2.60
N CYS A 38 7.15 -2.32 3.27
CA CYS A 38 7.61 -2.48 4.65
C CYS A 38 9.08 -2.04 4.80
N GLN A 39 9.96 -2.52 3.94
CA GLN A 39 11.39 -2.15 3.95
C GLN A 39 11.60 -0.64 3.71
N SER A 40 10.85 -0.05 2.78
CA SER A 40 10.94 1.38 2.49
C SER A 40 10.48 2.23 3.68
N LEU A 41 9.35 1.89 4.33
CA LEU A 41 8.86 2.60 5.50
C LEU A 41 9.81 2.45 6.69
N ALA A 42 10.34 1.24 6.92
CA ALA A 42 11.33 0.95 7.95
C ALA A 42 12.61 1.78 7.75
N SER A 43 13.12 1.89 6.51
CA SER A 43 14.31 2.69 6.20
C SER A 43 14.15 4.18 6.49
N GLN A 44 12.89 4.65 6.62
CA GLN A 44 12.55 6.02 7.01
C GLN A 44 12.26 6.16 8.51
N GLY A 45 12.53 5.13 9.30
CA GLY A 45 12.40 5.14 10.76
C GLY A 45 11.02 4.76 11.29
N ALA A 46 10.10 4.26 10.46
CA ALA A 46 8.83 3.74 10.94
C ALA A 46 9.01 2.39 11.66
N SER A 47 8.17 2.14 12.67
CA SER A 47 7.88 0.80 13.13
C SER A 47 6.90 0.14 12.17
N VAL A 48 7.10 -1.14 11.87
CA VAL A 48 6.36 -1.81 10.79
C VAL A 48 5.67 -3.08 11.29
N ALA A 49 4.36 -3.15 11.10
CA ALA A 49 3.53 -4.33 11.26
C ALA A 49 3.24 -4.95 9.88
N ALA A 50 3.80 -6.12 9.59
CA ALA A 50 3.59 -6.81 8.32
C ALA A 50 2.46 -7.86 8.45
N GLY A 51 1.31 -7.59 7.82
CA GLY A 51 0.19 -8.52 7.76
C GLY A 51 0.44 -9.65 6.76
N TYR A 52 0.02 -10.87 7.10
CA TYR A 52 0.07 -12.05 6.22
C TYR A 52 -1.12 -12.98 6.50
N SER A 53 -1.44 -13.89 5.56
CA SER A 53 -2.58 -14.81 5.75
C SER A 53 -2.17 -16.25 6.05
N VAL A 54 -1.27 -16.85 5.28
CA VAL A 54 -1.08 -18.32 5.32
C VAL A 54 0.36 -18.80 5.53
N ASN A 55 1.37 -18.11 5.13
CA ASN A 55 2.76 -18.61 5.16
C ASN A 55 3.54 -18.04 6.35
N THR A 56 3.34 -18.63 7.53
CA THR A 56 4.02 -18.20 8.77
C THR A 56 5.55 -18.32 8.69
N PRO A 57 6.17 -19.41 8.19
CA PRO A 57 7.62 -19.47 8.05
C PRO A 57 8.20 -18.32 7.24
N ARG A 58 7.60 -18.01 6.09
CA ARG A 58 8.03 -16.89 5.24
C ARG A 58 7.86 -15.54 5.94
N ALA A 59 6.77 -15.34 6.70
CA ALA A 59 6.56 -14.12 7.45
C ALA A 59 7.61 -13.96 8.56
N GLN A 60 8.03 -15.04 9.20
CA GLN A 60 9.11 -15.04 10.20
C GLN A 60 10.49 -14.73 9.57
N GLU A 61 10.82 -15.33 8.42
CA GLU A 61 12.03 -14.99 7.66
C GLU A 61 12.06 -13.50 7.28
N PHE A 62 10.94 -12.99 6.81
CA PHE A 62 10.80 -11.56 6.47
C PHE A 62 10.96 -10.67 7.70
N LEU A 63 10.40 -11.05 8.84
CA LEU A 63 10.58 -10.33 10.11
C LEU A 63 12.05 -10.25 10.48
N ALA A 64 12.78 -11.37 10.44
CA ALA A 64 14.21 -11.41 10.75
C ALA A 64 15.05 -10.52 9.81
N ASP A 65 14.71 -10.44 8.51
CA ASP A 65 15.37 -9.52 7.57
C ASP A 65 15.04 -8.04 7.87
N LEU A 66 13.87 -7.77 8.41
CA LEU A 66 13.42 -6.42 8.73
C LEU A 66 13.96 -5.92 10.08
N GLU A 67 14.27 -6.83 11.00
CA GLU A 67 14.89 -6.51 12.29
C GLU A 67 16.22 -5.77 12.09
N GLY A 68 16.42 -4.71 12.84
CA GLY A 68 17.58 -3.83 12.70
C GLY A 68 17.48 -2.76 11.60
N ARG A 69 16.41 -2.75 10.81
CA ARG A 69 16.12 -1.71 9.80
C ARG A 69 14.99 -0.78 10.20
N THR A 70 14.29 -1.09 11.28
CA THR A 70 13.10 -0.38 11.76
C THR A 70 13.41 0.73 12.74
N GLY A 71 12.46 1.64 12.93
CA GLY A 71 12.47 2.62 14.01
C GLY A 71 12.41 1.98 15.42
N PRO A 72 12.38 2.80 16.48
CA PRO A 72 12.48 2.35 17.87
C PRO A 72 11.42 1.32 18.31
N GLY A 73 10.26 1.28 17.65
CA GLY A 73 9.19 0.32 17.95
C GLY A 73 9.35 -1.03 17.26
N GLY A 74 10.42 -1.24 16.48
CA GLY A 74 10.72 -2.52 15.84
C GLY A 74 9.81 -2.92 14.69
N ALA A 75 9.83 -4.23 14.37
CA ALA A 75 8.95 -4.86 13.41
C ALA A 75 8.11 -5.95 14.08
N THR A 76 6.91 -6.18 13.56
CA THR A 76 6.03 -7.27 13.98
C THR A 76 5.35 -7.92 12.78
N ILE A 77 4.86 -9.14 12.94
CA ILE A 77 4.06 -9.83 11.93
C ILE A 77 2.69 -10.19 12.52
N HIS A 78 1.64 -10.04 11.72
CA HIS A 78 0.27 -10.28 12.14
C HIS A 78 -0.44 -11.19 11.14
N GLN A 79 -0.93 -12.33 11.64
CA GLN A 79 -1.69 -13.24 10.80
C GLN A 79 -3.16 -12.85 10.79
N GLY A 80 -3.75 -12.74 9.60
CA GLY A 80 -5.18 -12.51 9.44
C GLY A 80 -5.63 -12.63 7.99
N ASN A 81 -6.87 -13.08 7.80
CA ASN A 81 -7.52 -13.13 6.52
C ASN A 81 -8.28 -11.81 6.29
N VAL A 82 -7.82 -10.98 5.37
CA VAL A 82 -8.46 -9.68 5.10
C VAL A 82 -9.90 -9.80 4.59
N SER A 83 -10.33 -10.95 4.08
CA SER A 83 -11.74 -11.17 3.70
C SER A 83 -12.67 -11.41 4.89
N ASP A 84 -12.12 -11.56 6.11
CA ASP A 84 -12.85 -11.70 7.35
C ASP A 84 -12.81 -10.38 8.16
N PRO A 85 -13.96 -9.71 8.40
CA PRO A 85 -13.99 -8.47 9.12
C PRO A 85 -13.54 -8.58 10.58
N GLU A 86 -13.74 -9.73 11.23
CA GLU A 86 -13.30 -9.94 12.62
C GLU A 86 -11.76 -10.06 12.68
N ASP A 87 -11.15 -10.79 11.73
CA ASP A 87 -9.70 -10.85 11.60
C ASP A 87 -9.10 -9.46 11.35
N CYS A 88 -9.74 -8.64 10.52
CA CYS A 88 -9.30 -7.28 10.25
C CYS A 88 -9.30 -6.41 11.51
N ARG A 89 -10.39 -6.44 12.30
CA ARG A 89 -10.46 -5.71 13.58
C ARG A 89 -9.42 -6.21 14.56
N ARG A 90 -9.27 -7.53 14.70
CA ARG A 90 -8.27 -8.16 15.58
C ARG A 90 -6.86 -7.72 15.22
N VAL A 91 -6.48 -7.78 13.93
CA VAL A 91 -5.14 -7.37 13.48
C VAL A 91 -4.87 -5.90 13.76
N VAL A 92 -5.82 -5.01 13.52
CA VAL A 92 -5.65 -3.58 13.86
C VAL A 92 -5.49 -3.42 15.37
N GLN A 93 -6.29 -4.12 16.19
CA GLN A 93 -6.17 -4.05 17.64
C GLN A 93 -4.82 -4.59 18.16
N GLU A 94 -4.33 -5.72 17.61
CA GLU A 94 -3.01 -6.27 17.94
C GLU A 94 -1.89 -5.24 17.67
N VAL A 95 -1.96 -4.51 16.56
CA VAL A 95 -1.00 -3.44 16.23
C VAL A 95 -1.09 -2.31 17.27
N LEU A 96 -2.30 -1.90 17.65
CA LEU A 96 -2.51 -0.88 18.66
C LEU A 96 -1.98 -1.33 20.03
N ASP A 97 -2.20 -2.57 20.43
CA ASP A 97 -1.74 -3.12 21.70
C ASP A 97 -0.20 -3.22 21.76
N GLN A 98 0.44 -3.59 20.64
CA GLN A 98 1.89 -3.79 20.58
C GLN A 98 2.67 -2.49 20.38
N HIS A 99 2.15 -1.57 19.57
CA HIS A 99 2.86 -0.34 19.20
C HIS A 99 2.26 0.93 19.82
N GLY A 100 1.10 0.85 20.45
CA GLY A 100 0.41 1.98 21.09
C GLY A 100 -0.26 2.94 20.10
N ARG A 101 -0.10 2.75 18.79
CA ARG A 101 -0.63 3.63 17.74
C ARG A 101 -0.63 2.97 16.36
N LEU A 102 -1.44 3.50 15.45
CA LEU A 102 -1.41 3.19 14.02
C LEU A 102 -1.49 4.50 13.24
N ASP A 103 -0.42 4.84 12.52
CA ASP A 103 -0.31 6.09 11.75
C ASP A 103 -0.49 5.89 10.24
N ILE A 104 -0.09 4.73 9.73
CA ILE A 104 -0.07 4.44 8.31
C ILE A 104 -0.70 3.06 8.10
N LEU A 105 -1.77 3.00 7.32
CA LEU A 105 -2.33 1.75 6.80
C LEU A 105 -2.07 1.66 5.31
N VAL A 106 -1.43 0.57 4.88
CA VAL A 106 -1.28 0.25 3.45
C VAL A 106 -2.08 -1.01 3.13
N ASN A 107 -3.19 -0.84 2.42
CA ASN A 107 -4.02 -1.92 1.90
C ASN A 107 -3.39 -2.44 0.60
N ASN A 108 -2.50 -3.44 0.74
CA ASN A 108 -1.76 -4.04 -0.37
C ASN A 108 -2.20 -5.49 -0.66
N ALA A 109 -2.74 -6.21 0.30
CA ALA A 109 -3.20 -7.59 0.09
C ALA A 109 -4.15 -7.71 -1.10
N GLY A 110 -3.92 -8.72 -1.93
CA GLY A 110 -4.75 -8.96 -3.10
C GLY A 110 -4.41 -10.26 -3.80
N ILE A 111 -5.40 -10.78 -4.51
CA ILE A 111 -5.32 -12.02 -5.31
C ILE A 111 -5.90 -11.78 -6.70
N THR A 112 -5.57 -12.67 -7.64
CA THR A 112 -6.21 -12.79 -8.95
C THR A 112 -6.78 -14.19 -9.13
N VAL A 113 -7.92 -14.28 -9.82
CA VAL A 113 -8.46 -15.52 -10.36
C VAL A 113 -8.90 -15.22 -11.80
N ASP A 114 -7.98 -15.46 -12.73
CA ASP A 114 -8.13 -15.04 -14.12
C ASP A 114 -8.95 -16.05 -14.91
N LYS A 115 -10.12 -15.62 -15.40
CA LYS A 115 -11.02 -16.38 -16.27
C LYS A 115 -11.80 -15.45 -17.19
N MET A 116 -12.06 -15.88 -18.42
CA MET A 116 -13.00 -15.18 -19.29
C MET A 116 -14.36 -15.05 -18.58
N VAL A 117 -15.02 -13.90 -18.69
CA VAL A 117 -16.29 -13.61 -17.99
C VAL A 117 -17.35 -14.68 -18.25
N THR A 118 -17.39 -15.28 -19.44
CA THR A 118 -18.31 -16.37 -19.81
C THR A 118 -18.02 -17.70 -19.10
N LYS A 119 -16.86 -17.82 -18.43
CA LYS A 119 -16.42 -19.03 -17.71
C LYS A 119 -16.11 -18.73 -16.23
N MET A 120 -16.20 -17.48 -15.82
CA MET A 120 -15.98 -17.06 -14.43
C MET A 120 -17.16 -17.49 -13.57
N SER A 121 -16.93 -18.27 -12.53
CA SER A 121 -17.96 -18.65 -11.58
C SER A 121 -18.28 -17.50 -10.60
N VAL A 122 -19.42 -17.58 -9.95
CA VAL A 122 -19.79 -16.65 -8.88
C VAL A 122 -18.79 -16.74 -7.72
N GLU A 123 -18.23 -17.90 -7.46
CA GLU A 123 -17.21 -18.12 -6.43
C GLU A 123 -15.89 -17.44 -6.80
N ASP A 124 -15.42 -17.56 -8.06
CA ASP A 124 -14.23 -16.87 -8.56
C ASP A 124 -14.38 -15.33 -8.41
N TRP A 125 -15.57 -14.83 -8.73
CA TRP A 125 -15.90 -13.42 -8.55
C TRP A 125 -15.87 -13.01 -7.08
N ASN A 126 -16.66 -13.69 -6.25
CA ASN A 126 -16.79 -13.34 -4.83
C ASN A 126 -15.48 -13.43 -4.08
N THR A 127 -14.64 -14.44 -4.37
CA THR A 127 -13.32 -14.60 -3.74
C THR A 127 -12.43 -13.39 -3.98
N VAL A 128 -12.34 -12.89 -5.21
CA VAL A 128 -11.50 -11.73 -5.54
C VAL A 128 -12.07 -10.45 -4.95
N ILE A 129 -13.40 -10.26 -5.03
CA ILE A 129 -14.06 -9.08 -4.42
C ILE A 129 -13.88 -9.08 -2.89
N ALA A 130 -14.06 -10.23 -2.24
CA ALA A 130 -13.95 -10.36 -0.80
C ALA A 130 -12.54 -9.98 -0.30
N VAL A 131 -11.48 -10.48 -0.95
CA VAL A 131 -10.11 -10.20 -0.54
C VAL A 131 -9.70 -8.78 -0.93
N ASN A 132 -9.86 -8.39 -2.20
CA ASN A 132 -9.27 -7.16 -2.71
C ASN A 132 -10.04 -5.92 -2.28
N LEU A 133 -11.38 -5.92 -2.41
CA LEU A 133 -12.20 -4.73 -2.17
C LEU A 133 -12.79 -4.73 -0.75
N SER A 134 -13.53 -5.78 -0.39
CA SER A 134 -14.16 -5.85 0.94
C SER A 134 -13.09 -5.86 2.04
N GLY A 135 -12.00 -6.63 1.86
CA GLY A 135 -10.89 -6.67 2.80
C GLY A 135 -10.20 -5.32 2.98
N SER A 136 -10.05 -4.57 1.90
CA SER A 136 -9.51 -3.20 1.99
C SER A 136 -10.42 -2.27 2.78
N PHE A 137 -11.74 -2.42 2.65
CA PHE A 137 -12.71 -1.68 3.46
C PHE A 137 -12.68 -2.13 4.93
N PHE A 138 -12.67 -3.44 5.21
CA PHE A 138 -12.65 -3.99 6.58
C PHE A 138 -11.41 -3.57 7.35
N MET A 139 -10.25 -3.48 6.69
CA MET A 139 -9.04 -2.95 7.31
C MET A 139 -9.07 -1.43 7.49
N ALA A 140 -9.61 -0.71 6.51
CA ALA A 140 -9.65 0.75 6.55
C ALA A 140 -10.60 1.28 7.63
N GLN A 141 -11.71 0.62 7.91
CA GLN A 141 -12.73 1.06 8.86
C GLN A 141 -12.16 1.26 10.29
N PRO A 142 -11.60 0.25 10.97
CA PRO A 142 -11.05 0.42 12.32
C PRO A 142 -9.80 1.31 12.34
N ALA A 143 -8.99 1.29 11.28
CA ALA A 143 -7.83 2.17 11.18
C ALA A 143 -8.26 3.65 11.06
N LEU A 144 -9.26 3.96 10.24
CA LEU A 144 -9.78 5.32 10.08
C LEU A 144 -10.40 5.84 11.39
N GLU A 145 -11.16 5.02 12.10
CA GLU A 145 -11.73 5.36 13.41
C GLU A 145 -10.64 5.80 14.38
N HIS A 146 -9.58 5.00 14.54
CA HIS A 146 -8.42 5.33 15.36
C HIS A 146 -7.71 6.61 14.88
N MET A 147 -7.48 6.76 13.57
CA MET A 147 -6.78 7.93 13.00
C MET A 147 -7.58 9.22 13.19
N VAL A 148 -8.91 9.18 13.05
CA VAL A 148 -9.79 10.34 13.30
C VAL A 148 -9.80 10.68 14.79
N GLU A 149 -9.83 9.70 15.67
CA GLU A 149 -9.73 9.93 17.11
C GLU A 149 -8.41 10.62 17.48
N ARG A 150 -7.32 10.26 16.82
CA ARG A 150 -5.99 10.88 17.03
C ARG A 150 -5.79 12.21 16.32
N GLY A 151 -6.59 12.51 15.29
CA GLY A 151 -6.45 13.73 14.47
C GLY A 151 -5.44 13.59 13.33
N SER A 152 -4.81 12.43 13.13
CA SER A 152 -3.79 12.25 12.08
C SER A 152 -3.68 10.80 11.63
N GLY A 153 -3.41 10.60 10.31
CA GLY A 153 -3.22 9.27 9.74
C GLY A 153 -3.03 9.27 8.22
N ARG A 154 -2.60 8.14 7.68
CA ARG A 154 -2.39 7.90 6.26
C ARG A 154 -2.99 6.56 5.88
N ILE A 155 -3.95 6.54 4.95
CA ILE A 155 -4.47 5.31 4.36
C ILE A 155 -4.08 5.29 2.89
N ILE A 156 -3.42 4.23 2.46
CA ILE A 156 -2.94 4.08 1.09
C ILE A 156 -3.42 2.74 0.55
N PHE A 157 -4.17 2.79 -0.56
CA PHE A 157 -4.59 1.59 -1.28
C PHE A 157 -3.61 1.28 -2.41
N VAL A 158 -3.22 0.02 -2.55
CA VAL A 158 -2.48 -0.48 -3.70
C VAL A 158 -3.48 -1.12 -4.66
N SER A 159 -3.91 -0.33 -5.64
CA SER A 159 -4.81 -0.76 -6.70
C SER A 159 -4.03 -1.38 -7.87
N SER A 160 -4.33 -1.03 -9.10
CA SER A 160 -3.66 -1.49 -10.32
C SER A 160 -4.02 -0.58 -11.48
N VAL A 161 -3.15 -0.47 -12.48
CA VAL A 161 -3.47 0.16 -13.76
C VAL A 161 -4.71 -0.48 -14.42
N ILE A 162 -4.95 -1.78 -14.16
CA ILE A 162 -6.11 -2.52 -14.68
C ILE A 162 -7.44 -2.01 -14.10
N ALA A 163 -7.42 -1.28 -13.00
CA ALA A 163 -8.59 -0.57 -12.49
C ALA A 163 -9.13 0.48 -13.47
N GLU A 164 -8.26 1.02 -14.30
CA GLU A 164 -8.53 2.12 -15.24
C GLU A 164 -8.65 1.60 -16.67
N THR A 165 -7.81 0.65 -17.07
CA THR A 165 -7.76 0.13 -18.45
C THR A 165 -8.59 -1.13 -18.68
N GLY A 166 -8.89 -1.90 -17.65
CA GLY A 166 -9.42 -3.25 -17.78
C GLY A 166 -8.38 -4.24 -18.32
N ALA A 167 -8.67 -5.53 -18.24
CA ALA A 167 -7.87 -6.60 -18.87
C ALA A 167 -8.72 -7.82 -19.20
N ILE A 168 -8.38 -8.48 -20.29
CA ILE A 168 -9.05 -9.72 -20.72
C ILE A 168 -8.86 -10.79 -19.64
N GLY A 169 -9.95 -11.43 -19.21
CA GLY A 169 -9.94 -12.49 -18.21
C GLY A 169 -9.92 -12.01 -16.76
N GLN A 170 -9.93 -10.70 -16.50
CA GLN A 170 -9.79 -10.13 -15.16
C GLN A 170 -10.98 -9.25 -14.75
N ALA A 171 -12.19 -9.63 -15.10
CA ALA A 171 -13.39 -8.85 -14.77
C ALA A 171 -13.55 -8.63 -13.25
N ASN A 172 -13.36 -9.68 -12.44
CA ASN A 172 -13.38 -9.62 -10.98
C ASN A 172 -12.25 -8.76 -10.40
N TYR A 173 -11.03 -8.95 -10.89
CA TYR A 173 -9.86 -8.19 -10.44
C TYR A 173 -9.98 -6.71 -10.80
N SER A 174 -10.30 -6.41 -12.05
CA SER A 174 -10.50 -5.03 -12.53
C SER A 174 -11.59 -4.32 -11.72
N ALA A 175 -12.75 -4.95 -11.53
CA ALA A 175 -13.84 -4.40 -10.73
C ALA A 175 -13.42 -4.15 -9.26
N SER A 176 -12.68 -5.11 -8.65
CA SER A 176 -12.20 -4.97 -7.28
C SER A 176 -11.23 -3.80 -7.12
N LYS A 177 -10.30 -3.64 -8.07
CA LYS A 177 -9.30 -2.58 -8.05
C LYS A 177 -9.88 -1.21 -8.42
N ALA A 178 -10.86 -1.16 -9.33
CA ALA A 178 -11.62 0.05 -9.64
C ALA A 178 -12.48 0.52 -8.44
N GLY A 179 -13.09 -0.41 -7.70
CA GLY A 179 -13.83 -0.09 -6.49
C GLY A 179 -13.01 0.65 -5.42
N MET A 180 -11.70 0.33 -5.31
CA MET A 180 -10.80 1.05 -4.41
C MET A 180 -10.67 2.54 -4.75
N LEU A 181 -10.77 2.94 -6.02
CA LEU A 181 -10.68 4.35 -6.43
C LEU A 181 -11.87 5.15 -5.90
N GLY A 182 -13.08 4.57 -5.95
CA GLY A 182 -14.28 5.15 -5.34
C GLY A 182 -14.18 5.23 -3.82
N LEU A 183 -13.73 4.12 -3.19
CA LEU A 183 -13.53 4.04 -1.74
C LEU A 183 -12.52 5.11 -1.26
N THR A 184 -11.41 5.29 -1.96
CA THR A 184 -10.40 6.32 -1.66
C THR A 184 -11.01 7.71 -1.59
N LYS A 185 -11.79 8.09 -2.61
CA LYS A 185 -12.41 9.42 -2.68
C LYS A 185 -13.44 9.65 -1.58
N THR A 186 -14.20 8.60 -1.25
CA THR A 186 -15.22 8.66 -0.19
C THR A 186 -14.53 8.78 1.17
N LEU A 187 -13.60 7.90 1.51
CA LEU A 187 -12.93 7.92 2.80
C LEU A 187 -12.11 9.21 3.02
N ALA A 188 -11.52 9.79 1.97
CA ALA A 188 -10.85 11.08 2.06
C ALA A 188 -11.80 12.20 2.49
N ARG A 189 -13.02 12.22 1.95
CA ARG A 189 -14.07 13.20 2.31
C ARG A 189 -14.62 12.95 3.71
N GLU A 190 -14.88 11.69 4.05
CA GLU A 190 -15.38 11.31 5.37
C GLU A 190 -14.37 11.62 6.47
N ALA A 191 -13.08 11.35 6.24
CA ALA A 191 -12.01 11.69 7.18
C ALA A 191 -12.01 13.19 7.50
N ALA A 192 -12.02 14.05 6.46
CA ALA A 192 -12.05 15.50 6.62
C ALA A 192 -13.32 15.97 7.37
N PHE A 193 -14.48 15.40 7.02
CA PHE A 193 -15.76 15.72 7.67
C PHE A 193 -15.75 15.33 9.17
N LEU A 194 -15.24 14.15 9.50
CA LEU A 194 -15.17 13.66 10.88
C LEU A 194 -14.17 14.47 11.71
N LEU A 195 -13.03 14.85 11.15
CA LEU A 195 -12.06 15.74 11.81
C LEU A 195 -12.65 17.12 12.07
N ALA A 196 -13.35 17.71 11.10
CA ALA A 196 -14.03 18.99 11.29
C ALA A 196 -15.08 18.91 12.41
N ARG A 197 -15.91 17.85 12.43
CA ARG A 197 -16.92 17.65 13.49
C ARG A 197 -16.34 17.48 14.87
N SER A 198 -15.17 16.86 14.97
CA SER A 198 -14.49 16.63 16.26
C SER A 198 -13.57 17.78 16.68
N GLY A 199 -13.51 18.87 15.90
CA GLY A 199 -12.64 20.01 16.19
C GLY A 199 -11.14 19.70 16.05
N LYS A 200 -10.79 18.67 15.29
CA LYS A 200 -9.40 18.21 15.06
C LYS A 200 -8.88 18.54 13.67
N LEU A 201 -9.64 19.28 12.88
CA LEU A 201 -9.17 19.83 11.61
C LEU A 201 -8.49 21.17 11.90
N GLU A 202 -7.16 21.16 11.96
CA GLU A 202 -6.33 22.33 12.25
C GLU A 202 -5.70 22.87 10.97
N ASP A 203 -5.52 24.18 10.84
CA ASP A 203 -4.98 24.83 9.64
C ASP A 203 -3.57 24.33 9.30
N ASP A 204 -2.73 24.11 10.33
CA ASP A 204 -1.36 23.57 10.19
C ASP A 204 -1.24 22.08 10.55
N GLY A 205 -2.38 21.40 10.75
CA GLY A 205 -2.42 20.00 11.13
C GLY A 205 -2.09 19.05 9.98
N VAL A 206 -1.46 17.91 10.28
CA VAL A 206 -1.16 16.87 9.26
C VAL A 206 -2.42 16.11 8.81
N GLY A 207 -3.50 16.13 9.60
CA GLY A 207 -4.79 15.54 9.29
C GLY A 207 -4.74 14.05 8.92
N VAL A 208 -5.84 13.55 8.35
CA VAL A 208 -5.94 12.20 7.81
C VAL A 208 -6.05 12.28 6.29
N THR A 209 -5.16 11.60 5.56
CA THR A 209 -5.22 11.51 4.10
C THR A 209 -5.46 10.08 3.63
N VAL A 210 -6.20 9.97 2.53
CA VAL A 210 -6.51 8.67 1.89
C VAL A 210 -6.19 8.77 0.41
N ASN A 211 -5.26 7.92 -0.07
CA ASN A 211 -4.81 7.94 -1.46
C ASN A 211 -4.69 6.53 -2.04
N THR A 212 -4.60 6.42 -3.35
CA THR A 212 -4.39 5.17 -4.06
C THR A 212 -3.16 5.26 -4.96
N VAL A 213 -2.41 4.17 -5.03
CA VAL A 213 -1.37 3.94 -6.04
C VAL A 213 -1.86 2.90 -7.03
N THR A 214 -1.70 3.13 -8.34
CA THR A 214 -2.05 2.20 -9.42
C THR A 214 -0.78 1.70 -10.12
N PRO A 215 -0.17 0.60 -9.60
CA PRO A 215 0.98 -0.03 -10.23
C PRO A 215 0.64 -0.56 -11.63
N GLY A 216 1.63 -0.50 -12.53
CA GLY A 216 1.64 -1.30 -13.76
C GLY A 216 2.10 -2.73 -13.51
N TYR A 217 2.80 -3.33 -14.47
CA TYR A 217 3.41 -4.66 -14.31
C TYR A 217 4.68 -4.57 -13.47
N VAL A 218 4.65 -5.20 -12.29
CA VAL A 218 5.73 -5.19 -11.29
C VAL A 218 6.47 -6.52 -11.28
N ALA A 219 7.79 -6.50 -11.32
CA ALA A 219 8.65 -7.69 -11.24
C ALA A 219 8.57 -8.31 -9.84
N THR A 220 7.60 -9.18 -9.65
CA THR A 220 7.39 -9.97 -8.42
C THR A 220 7.38 -11.45 -8.77
N GLU A 221 7.46 -12.32 -7.77
CA GLU A 221 7.34 -13.78 -7.93
C GLU A 221 6.10 -14.20 -8.76
N MET A 222 5.04 -13.39 -8.76
CA MET A 222 3.84 -13.64 -9.55
C MET A 222 4.12 -13.62 -11.06
N LEU A 223 5.12 -12.85 -11.51
CA LEU A 223 5.52 -12.81 -12.92
C LEU A 223 6.63 -13.81 -13.29
N GLU A 224 7.30 -14.43 -12.32
CA GLU A 224 8.34 -15.44 -12.59
C GLU A 224 7.80 -16.69 -13.32
N GLN A 225 6.50 -16.98 -13.13
CA GLN A 225 5.83 -18.10 -13.78
C GLN A 225 5.29 -17.76 -15.18
N VAL A 226 5.41 -16.49 -15.61
CA VAL A 226 4.90 -16.04 -16.90
C VAL A 226 5.91 -16.37 -18.02
N PRO A 227 5.50 -17.06 -19.11
CA PRO A 227 6.39 -17.39 -20.20
C PRO A 227 7.09 -16.17 -20.79
N GLU A 228 8.37 -16.31 -21.16
CA GLU A 228 9.20 -15.21 -21.66
C GLU A 228 8.58 -14.48 -22.85
N LYS A 229 7.96 -15.20 -23.79
CA LYS A 229 7.24 -14.59 -24.93
C LYS A 229 6.13 -13.63 -24.49
N VAL A 230 5.45 -13.94 -23.38
CA VAL A 230 4.39 -13.08 -22.82
C VAL A 230 5.03 -11.89 -22.12
N LEU A 231 6.13 -12.07 -21.41
CA LEU A 231 6.87 -10.97 -20.76
C LEU A 231 7.42 -9.98 -21.80
N VAL A 232 7.93 -10.47 -22.94
CA VAL A 232 8.37 -9.61 -24.05
C VAL A 232 7.20 -8.78 -24.59
N LYS A 233 6.03 -9.40 -24.79
CA LYS A 233 4.82 -8.68 -25.22
C LYS A 233 4.37 -7.65 -24.20
N ILE A 234 4.37 -7.99 -22.90
CA ILE A 234 4.04 -7.04 -21.81
C ILE A 234 5.00 -5.85 -21.88
N LYS A 235 6.31 -6.10 -21.90
CA LYS A 235 7.32 -5.03 -21.93
C LYS A 235 7.18 -4.12 -23.13
N SER A 236 6.79 -4.66 -24.30
CA SER A 236 6.58 -3.86 -25.51
C SER A 236 5.36 -2.92 -25.46
N GLN A 237 4.43 -3.17 -24.53
CA GLN A 237 3.27 -2.29 -24.29
C GLN A 237 3.59 -1.16 -23.29
N ILE A 238 4.66 -1.31 -22.50
CA ILE A 238 5.06 -0.31 -21.51
C ILE A 238 5.93 0.75 -22.19
N PRO A 239 5.55 2.03 -22.23
CA PRO A 239 6.38 3.09 -22.82
C PRO A 239 7.82 3.13 -22.28
N LEU A 240 8.05 2.88 -20.99
CA LEU A 240 9.39 2.76 -20.42
C LEU A 240 10.11 1.44 -20.75
N GLY A 241 9.51 0.51 -21.48
CA GLY A 241 10.11 -0.71 -22.02
C GLY A 241 10.52 -1.78 -21.00
N ARG A 242 10.14 -1.65 -19.74
CA ARG A 242 10.53 -2.57 -18.67
C ARG A 242 9.44 -2.75 -17.62
N LEU A 243 9.56 -3.83 -16.85
CA LEU A 243 8.74 -4.01 -15.65
C LEU A 243 9.17 -3.00 -14.56
N CYS A 244 8.20 -2.61 -13.75
CA CYS A 244 8.44 -1.83 -12.54
C CYS A 244 9.11 -2.72 -11.48
N ARG A 245 10.02 -2.17 -10.70
CA ARG A 245 10.54 -2.85 -9.51
C ARG A 245 9.63 -2.58 -8.31
N PRO A 246 9.47 -3.53 -7.37
CA PRO A 246 8.66 -3.32 -6.15
C PRO A 246 9.05 -2.06 -5.38
N GLU A 247 10.33 -1.72 -5.34
CA GLU A 247 10.87 -0.54 -4.65
C GLU A 247 10.39 0.78 -5.29
N GLU A 248 10.07 0.79 -6.58
CA GLU A 248 9.55 1.98 -7.27
C GLU A 248 8.11 2.28 -6.83
N ILE A 249 7.32 1.25 -6.56
CA ILE A 249 6.00 1.39 -5.94
C ILE A 249 6.14 1.84 -4.48
N ALA A 250 7.01 1.18 -3.72
CA ALA A 250 7.25 1.48 -2.32
C ALA A 250 7.68 2.93 -2.10
N ARG A 251 8.43 3.52 -3.04
CA ARG A 251 8.86 4.92 -2.99
C ARG A 251 7.69 5.90 -3.06
N VAL A 252 6.68 5.62 -3.88
CA VAL A 252 5.48 6.47 -3.97
C VAL A 252 4.61 6.30 -2.72
N VAL A 253 4.47 5.08 -2.22
CA VAL A 253 3.77 4.82 -0.96
C VAL A 253 4.43 5.57 0.20
N HIS A 254 5.76 5.49 0.33
CA HIS A 254 6.53 6.24 1.32
C HIS A 254 6.32 7.76 1.18
N PHE A 255 6.38 8.31 -0.03
CA PHE A 255 6.11 9.73 -0.28
C PHE A 255 4.71 10.13 0.23
N LEU A 256 3.67 9.34 -0.08
CA LEU A 256 2.30 9.60 0.38
C LEU A 256 2.12 9.41 1.89
N ALA A 257 2.96 8.59 2.52
CA ALA A 257 2.92 8.34 3.96
C ALA A 257 3.54 9.47 4.79
N ALA A 258 4.41 10.31 4.20
CA ALA A 258 5.10 11.37 4.89
C ALA A 258 4.18 12.57 5.24
N ASP A 259 4.51 13.30 6.31
CA ASP A 259 3.76 14.50 6.70
C ASP A 259 3.85 15.61 5.65
N ALA A 260 4.95 15.68 4.90
CA ALA A 260 5.10 16.60 3.77
C ALA A 260 4.04 16.41 2.66
N SER A 261 3.32 15.29 2.66
CA SER A 261 2.23 14.99 1.73
C SER A 261 0.83 15.25 2.34
N ALA A 262 0.73 15.99 3.45
CA ALA A 262 -0.51 16.22 4.18
C ALA A 262 -1.61 16.92 3.34
N TYR A 263 -1.24 17.65 2.29
CA TYR A 263 -2.20 18.30 1.37
C TYR A 263 -2.62 17.42 0.18
N ILE A 264 -2.22 16.13 0.17
CA ILE A 264 -2.54 15.18 -0.90
C ILE A 264 -3.53 14.16 -0.35
N THR A 265 -4.80 14.26 -0.76
CA THR A 265 -5.85 13.32 -0.36
C THR A 265 -6.85 13.09 -1.49
N GLY A 266 -7.47 11.91 -1.53
CA GLY A 266 -8.44 11.50 -2.55
C GLY A 266 -7.83 11.26 -3.93
N GLN A 267 -6.50 11.18 -4.04
CA GLN A 267 -5.78 11.09 -5.32
C GLN A 267 -5.47 9.65 -5.72
N VAL A 268 -5.39 9.45 -7.04
CA VAL A 268 -4.96 8.21 -7.68
C VAL A 268 -3.62 8.49 -8.37
N TRP A 269 -2.59 7.73 -7.99
CA TRP A 269 -1.21 7.92 -8.46
C TRP A 269 -0.77 6.76 -9.35
N GLY A 270 -0.70 7.01 -10.66
CA GLY A 270 -0.20 6.04 -11.63
C GLY A 270 1.30 5.80 -11.47
N VAL A 271 1.71 4.53 -11.24
CA VAL A 271 3.11 4.10 -11.22
C VAL A 271 3.23 2.93 -12.20
N ASN A 272 2.96 3.20 -13.46
CA ASN A 272 2.66 2.19 -14.47
C ASN A 272 3.60 2.24 -15.70
N GLY A 273 4.61 3.11 -15.69
CA GLY A 273 5.57 3.25 -16.79
C GLY A 273 4.98 3.83 -18.08
N GLY A 274 3.83 4.53 -17.95
CA GLY A 274 3.11 5.13 -19.08
C GLY A 274 2.09 4.19 -19.74
N LEU A 275 1.76 3.05 -19.13
CA LEU A 275 0.71 2.16 -19.64
C LEU A 275 -0.66 2.83 -19.71
N ASP A 276 -0.90 3.76 -18.81
CA ASP A 276 -2.09 4.59 -18.74
C ASP A 276 -1.67 6.01 -18.38
N MET A 277 -2.14 6.99 -19.20
CA MET A 277 -1.76 8.41 -19.12
C MET A 277 -2.99 9.30 -19.26
#